data_7e7eeb1f03fbe3c9f39bd2ea755d3ec8
#
_entry.id   7e7eeb1f03fbe3c9f39bd2ea755d3ec8
#
_cell.length_a   1.000
_cell.length_b   1.000
_cell.length_c   1.000
_cell.angle_alpha   90.00
_cell.angle_beta   90.00
_cell.angle_gamma   90.00
#
_symmetry.space_group_name_H-M   'P 1'
#
loop_
_entity.id
_entity.type
_entity.pdbx_description
1 polymer ?
#
loop_
_entity_poly.entity_id
_entity_poly.type
_entity_poly.pdbx_seq_one_letter_code
_entity_poly.pdbx_strand_id
1 'polypeptide(L)'
;MYETVSQATLKALSGIDGPSICNAIEGFKVRPKNLGFMLPEIRAIFSDLPPVVGYAVTGVISAVQQEGRNVSRDDWYDLIVSVPEPRFIVLHDIDNPPLGAFWGEVQGNIHKALGAVGVATDGTVRDLDEAHELGFQFFAKDVSVSHAYVHLVEIGIPVTVGGLTVSTGDLLLGDKHGVTSIPFEIADKIPEMVSTIAAFEKKTIELCQSASFSLDKLKEVGKIPRPY
;
A
#
# COMPACT_ATOMS: atom_id res chain seq x y z
N MET A 1 4.58 -22.10 -1.28
CA MET A 1 4.82 -21.47 0.05
C MET A 1 5.21 -20.02 -0.24
N TYR A 2 4.56 -19.05 0.40
CA TYR A 2 4.87 -17.64 0.20
C TYR A 2 6.17 -17.25 0.91
N GLU A 3 6.93 -16.34 0.33
CA GLU A 3 8.07 -15.71 0.99
C GLU A 3 7.58 -14.81 2.13
N THR A 4 8.33 -14.76 3.25
CA THR A 4 7.93 -13.96 4.42
C THR A 4 9.14 -13.32 5.06
N VAL A 5 8.93 -12.16 5.69
CA VAL A 5 9.91 -11.49 6.54
C VAL A 5 9.62 -11.77 8.02
N SER A 6 10.58 -11.47 8.90
CA SER A 6 10.39 -11.65 10.34
C SER A 6 9.31 -10.71 10.91
N GLN A 7 8.68 -11.09 12.02
CA GLN A 7 7.74 -10.21 12.73
C GLN A 7 8.40 -8.90 13.20
N ALA A 8 9.70 -8.98 13.54
CA ALA A 8 10.48 -7.79 13.90
C ALA A 8 10.60 -6.83 12.69
N THR A 9 10.86 -7.37 11.49
CA THR A 9 10.90 -6.59 10.24
C THR A 9 9.55 -5.95 9.93
N LEU A 10 8.45 -6.71 9.99
CA LEU A 10 7.10 -6.18 9.77
C LEU A 10 6.79 -5.02 10.72
N LYS A 11 7.09 -5.20 12.01
CA LYS A 11 6.90 -4.15 13.02
C LYS A 11 7.77 -2.91 12.77
N ALA A 12 9.00 -3.09 12.33
CA ALA A 12 9.88 -1.96 12.00
C ALA A 12 9.36 -1.20 10.78
N LEU A 13 8.96 -1.90 9.72
CA LEU A 13 8.41 -1.30 8.51
C LEU A 13 7.11 -0.54 8.77
N SER A 14 6.19 -1.05 9.60
CA SER A 14 4.94 -0.38 9.94
C SER A 14 5.11 0.92 10.74
N GLY A 15 6.30 1.18 11.25
CA GLY A 15 6.66 2.45 11.91
C GLY A 15 7.30 3.49 10.99
N ILE A 16 7.40 3.21 9.68
CA ILE A 16 8.07 4.07 8.70
C ILE A 16 7.05 4.53 7.66
N ASP A 17 7.12 5.81 7.27
CA ASP A 17 6.26 6.36 6.21
C ASP A 17 6.68 5.91 4.81
N GLY A 18 5.72 5.91 3.88
CA GLY A 18 5.91 5.49 2.51
C GLY A 18 7.05 6.20 1.78
N PRO A 19 7.17 7.54 1.84
CA PRO A 19 8.29 8.28 1.22
C PRO A 19 9.65 7.83 1.73
N SER A 20 9.81 7.61 3.03
CA SER A 20 11.07 7.12 3.62
C SER A 20 11.40 5.70 3.16
N ILE A 21 10.39 4.82 3.03
CA ILE A 21 10.55 3.48 2.44
C ILE A 21 11.02 3.59 0.99
N CYS A 22 10.40 4.44 0.17
CA CYS A 22 10.78 4.63 -1.23
C CYS A 22 12.22 5.12 -1.37
N ASN A 23 12.61 6.14 -0.59
CA ASN A 23 13.98 6.65 -0.56
C ASN A 23 15.00 5.55 -0.17
N ALA A 24 14.66 4.72 0.82
CA ALA A 24 15.52 3.61 1.22
C ALA A 24 15.68 2.57 0.11
N ILE A 25 14.59 2.20 -0.58
CA ILE A 25 14.63 1.27 -1.71
C ILE A 25 15.51 1.81 -2.85
N GLU A 26 15.46 3.12 -3.12
CA GLU A 26 16.32 3.78 -4.10
C GLU A 26 17.82 3.61 -3.75
N GLY A 27 18.16 3.69 -2.47
CA GLY A 27 19.53 3.48 -1.99
C GLY A 27 20.10 2.10 -2.32
N PHE A 28 19.26 1.08 -2.39
CA PHE A 28 19.68 -0.29 -2.77
C PHE A 28 19.77 -0.51 -4.28
N LYS A 29 19.19 0.37 -5.11
CA LYS A 29 19.21 0.29 -6.59
C LYS A 29 18.66 -1.02 -7.15
N VAL A 30 17.68 -1.62 -6.48
CA VAL A 30 17.06 -2.91 -6.87
C VAL A 30 16.02 -2.75 -7.98
N ARG A 31 15.52 -1.51 -8.19
CA ARG A 31 14.56 -1.18 -9.26
C ARG A 31 14.70 0.29 -9.71
N PRO A 32 14.18 0.66 -10.90
CA PRO A 32 14.06 2.07 -11.30
C PRO A 32 13.25 2.89 -10.30
N LYS A 33 13.66 4.14 -10.06
CA LYS A 33 13.05 5.03 -9.05
C LYS A 33 11.57 5.39 -9.33
N ASN A 34 11.13 5.28 -10.56
CA ASN A 34 9.77 5.56 -11.01
C ASN A 34 8.85 4.34 -11.04
N LEU A 35 9.26 3.23 -10.42
CA LEU A 35 8.48 1.99 -10.36
C LEU A 35 8.28 1.52 -8.91
N GLY A 36 7.27 0.66 -8.73
CA GLY A 36 7.04 -0.04 -7.46
C GLY A 36 6.12 0.67 -6.48
N PHE A 37 5.36 1.67 -6.94
CA PHE A 37 4.34 2.35 -6.15
C PHE A 37 3.09 2.61 -7.00
N MET A 38 1.95 2.76 -6.35
CA MET A 38 0.71 3.14 -7.02
C MET A 38 0.69 4.63 -7.32
N LEU A 39 0.14 5.00 -8.48
CA LEU A 39 -0.02 6.39 -8.90
C LEU A 39 -0.99 7.15 -7.97
N PRO A 40 -0.92 8.49 -7.92
CA PRO A 40 -1.68 9.31 -6.95
C PRO A 40 -3.20 9.25 -7.08
N GLU A 41 -3.73 8.60 -8.11
CA GLU A 41 -5.16 8.31 -8.22
C GLU A 41 -5.65 7.32 -7.15
N ILE A 42 -4.76 6.45 -6.64
CA ILE A 42 -5.05 5.53 -5.52
C ILE A 42 -4.63 6.24 -4.23
N ARG A 43 -5.60 6.77 -3.51
CA ARG A 43 -5.39 7.62 -2.33
C ARG A 43 -5.79 6.91 -1.04
N ALA A 44 -5.05 7.18 0.03
CA ALA A 44 -5.51 6.87 1.37
C ALA A 44 -6.78 7.66 1.67
N ILE A 45 -7.89 6.97 1.91
CA ILE A 45 -9.17 7.59 2.30
C ILE A 45 -9.06 8.13 3.73
N PHE A 46 -8.34 7.42 4.60
CA PHE A 46 -8.14 7.79 6.01
C PHE A 46 -6.68 8.19 6.24
N SER A 47 -6.37 9.47 6.04
CA SER A 47 -4.99 9.98 6.10
C SER A 47 -4.40 10.06 7.52
N ASP A 48 -5.23 9.90 8.54
CA ASP A 48 -4.87 9.93 9.96
C ASP A 48 -4.60 8.54 10.55
N LEU A 49 -4.98 7.46 9.84
CA LEU A 49 -4.63 6.11 10.25
C LEU A 49 -3.12 5.84 10.07
N PRO A 50 -2.53 5.01 10.94
CA PRO A 50 -1.11 4.66 10.84
C PRO A 50 -0.80 3.87 9.57
N PRO A 51 0.49 3.81 9.17
CA PRO A 51 0.93 2.95 8.08
C PRO A 51 0.56 1.48 8.33
N VAL A 52 0.20 0.77 7.26
CA VAL A 52 -0.08 -0.65 7.28
C VAL A 52 0.89 -1.40 6.37
N VAL A 53 1.34 -2.57 6.82
CA VAL A 53 2.23 -3.46 6.05
C VAL A 53 1.59 -4.83 5.99
N GLY A 54 1.60 -5.47 4.82
CA GLY A 54 1.03 -6.81 4.69
C GLY A 54 1.36 -7.49 3.37
N TYR A 55 1.10 -8.79 3.35
CA TYR A 55 1.26 -9.61 2.16
C TYR A 55 0.02 -9.51 1.28
N ALA A 56 0.21 -9.24 0.02
CA ALA A 56 -0.88 -9.01 -0.93
C ALA A 56 -1.76 -10.25 -1.11
N VAL A 57 -3.07 -10.02 -1.18
CA VAL A 57 -4.06 -10.99 -1.68
C VAL A 57 -4.79 -10.32 -2.82
N THR A 58 -4.67 -10.87 -4.01
CA THR A 58 -5.10 -10.21 -5.24
C THR A 58 -6.38 -10.78 -5.81
N GLY A 59 -7.19 -9.93 -6.43
CA GLY A 59 -8.40 -10.33 -7.14
C GLY A 59 -8.90 -9.24 -8.09
N VAL A 60 -9.89 -9.62 -8.87
CA VAL A 60 -10.56 -8.78 -9.86
C VAL A 60 -12.04 -8.70 -9.52
N ILE A 61 -12.60 -7.49 -9.57
CA ILE A 61 -13.99 -7.20 -9.27
C ILE A 61 -14.68 -6.51 -10.45
N SER A 62 -16.00 -6.59 -10.45
CA SER A 62 -16.89 -5.79 -11.30
C SER A 62 -18.18 -5.48 -10.55
N ALA A 63 -18.84 -4.40 -10.90
CA ALA A 63 -20.16 -3.99 -10.39
C ALA A 63 -21.24 -4.00 -11.47
N VAL A 64 -20.92 -4.42 -12.69
CA VAL A 64 -21.90 -4.66 -13.77
C VAL A 64 -22.69 -5.93 -13.45
N GLN A 65 -23.99 -5.96 -13.77
CA GLN A 65 -24.78 -7.17 -13.62
C GLN A 65 -24.20 -8.29 -14.47
N GLN A 66 -23.79 -9.38 -13.81
CA GLN A 66 -23.18 -10.52 -14.49
C GLN A 66 -24.24 -11.62 -14.72
N GLU A 67 -24.15 -12.23 -15.91
CA GLU A 67 -24.85 -13.48 -16.24
C GLU A 67 -23.81 -14.62 -16.17
N GLY A 68 -24.06 -15.60 -15.29
CA GLY A 68 -23.20 -16.78 -15.21
C GLY A 68 -22.61 -17.06 -13.83
N ARG A 69 -21.52 -17.85 -13.81
CA ARG A 69 -20.88 -18.31 -12.57
C ARG A 69 -19.86 -17.28 -12.07
N ASN A 70 -20.04 -16.81 -10.84
CA ASN A 70 -19.09 -15.96 -10.13
C ASN A 70 -18.06 -16.81 -9.37
N VAL A 71 -16.94 -16.22 -9.01
CA VAL A 71 -16.03 -16.75 -7.97
C VAL A 71 -16.83 -16.85 -6.67
N SER A 72 -16.74 -17.99 -5.99
CA SER A 72 -17.43 -18.17 -4.71
C SER A 72 -16.75 -17.33 -3.61
N ARG A 73 -17.54 -16.91 -2.61
CA ARG A 73 -16.97 -16.23 -1.43
C ARG A 73 -16.06 -17.17 -0.62
N ASP A 74 -16.37 -18.45 -0.60
CA ASP A 74 -15.61 -19.45 0.12
C ASP A 74 -14.21 -19.60 -0.51
N ASP A 75 -14.10 -19.70 -1.85
CA ASP A 75 -12.81 -19.74 -2.55
C ASP A 75 -11.98 -18.47 -2.27
N TRP A 76 -12.64 -17.30 -2.18
CA TRP A 76 -11.98 -16.06 -1.84
C TRP A 76 -11.45 -16.08 -0.40
N TYR A 77 -12.25 -16.52 0.57
CA TYR A 77 -11.80 -16.60 1.97
C TYR A 77 -10.69 -17.63 2.15
N ASP A 78 -10.76 -18.76 1.45
CA ASP A 78 -9.72 -19.78 1.45
C ASP A 78 -8.40 -19.22 0.86
N LEU A 79 -8.45 -18.45 -0.21
CA LEU A 79 -7.28 -17.76 -0.73
C LEU A 79 -6.72 -16.78 0.30
N ILE A 80 -7.55 -15.94 0.92
CA ILE A 80 -7.10 -14.99 1.93
C ILE A 80 -6.34 -15.70 3.05
N VAL A 81 -6.92 -16.76 3.64
CA VAL A 81 -6.29 -17.43 4.78
C VAL A 81 -5.07 -18.28 4.38
N SER A 82 -4.89 -18.58 3.10
CA SER A 82 -3.71 -19.26 2.58
C SER A 82 -2.46 -18.35 2.56
N VAL A 83 -2.65 -17.03 2.56
CA VAL A 83 -1.57 -16.03 2.58
C VAL A 83 -1.20 -15.70 4.03
N PRO A 84 0.10 -15.56 4.37
CA PRO A 84 0.54 -15.18 5.72
C PRO A 84 -0.05 -13.85 6.21
N GLU A 85 -0.22 -13.72 7.52
CA GLU A 85 -0.58 -12.44 8.14
C GLU A 85 0.66 -11.56 8.39
N PRO A 86 0.45 -10.22 8.44
CA PRO A 86 -0.76 -9.44 8.09
C PRO A 86 -1.03 -9.44 6.59
N ARG A 87 -2.30 -9.40 6.18
CA ARG A 87 -2.71 -9.45 4.77
C ARG A 87 -3.06 -8.06 4.26
N PHE A 88 -2.74 -7.79 2.99
CA PHE A 88 -3.09 -6.54 2.30
C PHE A 88 -3.90 -6.89 1.06
N ILE A 89 -5.17 -6.53 1.02
CA ILE A 89 -6.03 -6.89 -0.11
C ILE A 89 -5.77 -5.94 -1.28
N VAL A 90 -5.68 -6.47 -2.50
CA VAL A 90 -5.52 -5.66 -3.72
C VAL A 90 -6.53 -6.12 -4.76
N LEU A 91 -7.52 -5.26 -5.05
CA LEU A 91 -8.59 -5.57 -5.99
C LEU A 91 -8.59 -4.61 -7.19
N HIS A 92 -8.43 -5.17 -8.39
CA HIS A 92 -8.60 -4.45 -9.64
C HIS A 92 -10.08 -4.43 -10.04
N ASP A 93 -10.64 -3.25 -10.24
CA ASP A 93 -12.00 -3.05 -10.77
C ASP A 93 -11.91 -2.92 -12.30
N ILE A 94 -12.51 -3.88 -13.02
CA ILE A 94 -12.48 -3.88 -14.49
C ILE A 94 -13.50 -2.93 -15.12
N ASP A 95 -14.38 -2.32 -14.32
CA ASP A 95 -15.34 -1.35 -14.81
C ASP A 95 -14.68 0.00 -15.04
N ASN A 96 -14.93 0.63 -16.17
CA ASN A 96 -14.38 1.94 -16.50
C ASN A 96 -15.46 2.88 -17.07
N PRO A 97 -15.96 3.85 -16.30
CA PRO A 97 -15.61 4.16 -14.90
C PRO A 97 -16.13 3.08 -13.92
N PRO A 98 -15.54 3.01 -12.70
CA PRO A 98 -16.07 2.15 -11.63
C PRO A 98 -17.52 2.50 -11.31
N LEU A 99 -18.38 1.49 -11.16
CA LEU A 99 -19.83 1.68 -10.98
C LEU A 99 -20.28 1.57 -9.53
N GLY A 100 -19.66 0.69 -8.74
CA GLY A 100 -20.12 0.39 -7.39
C GLY A 100 -19.00 0.05 -6.43
N ALA A 101 -19.23 0.32 -5.13
CA ALA A 101 -18.28 0.04 -4.07
C ALA A 101 -18.35 -1.42 -3.63
N PHE A 102 -17.29 -2.18 -3.85
CA PHE A 102 -17.13 -3.51 -3.23
C PHE A 102 -16.89 -3.37 -1.72
N TRP A 103 -16.19 -2.32 -1.31
CA TRP A 103 -15.73 -2.08 0.06
C TRP A 103 -16.68 -1.14 0.82
N GLY A 104 -17.01 -1.57 2.03
CA GLY A 104 -17.78 -0.84 3.02
C GLY A 104 -17.64 -1.52 4.37
N GLU A 105 -18.51 -1.21 5.33
CA GLU A 105 -18.45 -1.70 6.72
C GLU A 105 -18.37 -3.24 6.79
N VAL A 106 -19.28 -3.94 6.11
CA VAL A 106 -19.37 -5.41 6.18
C VAL A 106 -18.09 -6.07 5.63
N GLN A 107 -17.62 -5.62 4.47
CA GLN A 107 -16.40 -6.17 3.88
C GLN A 107 -15.16 -5.83 4.71
N GLY A 108 -15.08 -4.61 5.25
CA GLY A 108 -14.03 -4.20 6.18
C GLY A 108 -13.95 -5.13 7.40
N ASN A 109 -15.09 -5.40 8.05
CA ASN A 109 -15.16 -6.30 9.20
C ASN A 109 -14.78 -7.74 8.87
N ILE A 110 -15.30 -8.31 7.76
CA ILE A 110 -14.96 -9.66 7.33
C ILE A 110 -13.44 -9.79 7.10
N HIS A 111 -12.87 -8.91 6.29
CA HIS A 111 -11.46 -9.02 5.90
C HIS A 111 -10.53 -8.73 7.07
N LYS A 112 -10.90 -7.81 7.97
CA LYS A 112 -10.15 -7.59 9.22
C LYS A 112 -10.16 -8.84 10.10
N ALA A 113 -11.29 -9.51 10.24
CA ALA A 113 -11.38 -10.77 10.98
C ALA A 113 -10.54 -11.89 10.33
N LEU A 114 -10.34 -11.82 9.01
CA LEU A 114 -9.44 -12.70 8.26
C LEU A 114 -7.99 -12.17 8.24
N GLY A 115 -7.58 -11.30 9.17
CA GLY A 115 -6.21 -10.83 9.34
C GLY A 115 -5.74 -9.80 8.30
N ALA A 116 -6.64 -9.19 7.54
CA ALA A 116 -6.28 -8.11 6.64
C ALA A 116 -6.17 -6.76 7.38
N VAL A 117 -5.21 -5.93 6.95
CA VAL A 117 -4.94 -4.60 7.53
C VAL A 117 -5.48 -3.45 6.70
N GLY A 118 -5.83 -3.70 5.46
CA GLY A 118 -6.38 -2.71 4.54
C GLY A 118 -6.54 -3.24 3.13
N VAL A 119 -7.04 -2.38 2.25
CA VAL A 119 -7.25 -2.67 0.83
C VAL A 119 -6.73 -1.56 -0.06
N ALA A 120 -6.19 -1.93 -1.24
CA ALA A 120 -5.98 -1.02 -2.37
C ALA A 120 -6.83 -1.46 -3.56
N THR A 121 -7.52 -0.48 -4.19
CA THR A 121 -8.37 -0.72 -5.37
C THR A 121 -8.44 0.52 -6.27
N ASP A 122 -8.51 0.31 -7.54
CA ASP A 122 -8.87 1.33 -8.54
C ASP A 122 -10.40 1.46 -8.74
N GLY A 123 -11.17 0.71 -7.95
CA GLY A 123 -12.59 0.87 -7.75
C GLY A 123 -12.95 1.94 -6.71
N THR A 124 -14.18 1.85 -6.20
CA THR A 124 -14.73 2.77 -5.21
C THR A 124 -15.01 2.09 -3.87
N VAL A 125 -15.14 2.91 -2.81
CA VAL A 125 -15.44 2.50 -1.44
C VAL A 125 -16.63 3.28 -0.88
N ARG A 126 -17.23 2.81 0.24
CA ARG A 126 -18.31 3.48 0.96
C ARG A 126 -18.22 3.20 2.47
N ASP A 127 -19.22 3.62 3.26
CA ASP A 127 -19.31 3.43 4.71
C ASP A 127 -18.02 3.92 5.42
N LEU A 128 -17.64 5.20 5.11
CA LEU A 128 -16.33 5.71 5.46
C LEU A 128 -16.15 5.85 6.97
N ASP A 129 -17.17 6.31 7.68
CA ASP A 129 -17.10 6.52 9.13
C ASP A 129 -16.93 5.17 9.85
N GLU A 130 -17.69 4.16 9.46
CA GLU A 130 -17.64 2.82 10.04
C GLU A 130 -16.30 2.12 9.74
N ALA A 131 -15.78 2.26 8.53
CA ALA A 131 -14.49 1.70 8.17
C ALA A 131 -13.33 2.42 8.88
N HIS A 132 -13.43 3.73 9.09
CA HIS A 132 -12.48 4.52 9.87
C HIS A 132 -12.49 4.08 11.34
N GLU A 133 -13.67 3.99 11.98
CA GLU A 133 -13.81 3.52 13.35
C GLU A 133 -13.26 2.10 13.55
N LEU A 134 -13.44 1.24 12.54
CA LEU A 134 -12.86 -0.09 12.52
C LEU A 134 -11.32 -0.04 12.45
N GLY A 135 -10.71 1.06 11.97
CA GLY A 135 -9.27 1.17 11.72
C GLY A 135 -8.81 0.28 10.57
N PHE A 136 -9.66 0.09 9.56
CA PHE A 136 -9.35 -0.69 8.35
C PHE A 136 -9.04 0.28 7.20
N GLN A 137 -7.79 0.31 6.75
CA GLN A 137 -7.34 1.32 5.80
C GLN A 137 -7.85 1.06 4.39
N PHE A 138 -8.45 2.09 3.79
CA PHE A 138 -8.85 2.12 2.39
C PHE A 138 -7.88 2.95 1.55
N PHE A 139 -7.29 2.35 0.52
CA PHE A 139 -6.61 3.02 -0.59
C PHE A 139 -7.47 2.83 -1.83
N ALA A 140 -8.09 3.89 -2.30
CA ALA A 140 -9.09 3.79 -3.36
C ALA A 140 -9.01 4.95 -4.34
N LYS A 141 -9.57 4.74 -5.53
CA LYS A 141 -9.68 5.77 -6.56
C LYS A 141 -10.73 6.82 -6.16
N ASP A 142 -11.90 6.39 -5.66
CA ASP A 142 -13.00 7.29 -5.32
C ASP A 142 -13.99 6.65 -4.33
N VAL A 143 -15.08 7.37 -4.05
CA VAL A 143 -16.18 6.97 -3.16
C VAL A 143 -17.47 6.87 -3.96
N SER A 144 -18.31 5.87 -3.70
CA SER A 144 -19.63 5.75 -4.30
C SER A 144 -20.70 5.34 -3.28
N VAL A 145 -21.95 5.75 -3.52
CA VAL A 145 -23.05 5.49 -2.58
C VAL A 145 -23.62 4.08 -2.67
N SER A 146 -23.47 3.43 -3.83
CA SER A 146 -24.08 2.11 -4.11
C SER A 146 -22.99 1.05 -4.29
N HIS A 147 -23.31 -0.18 -3.92
CA HIS A 147 -22.51 -1.35 -4.29
C HIS A 147 -22.87 -1.93 -5.67
N ALA A 148 -23.97 -1.46 -6.30
CA ALA A 148 -24.48 -2.02 -7.55
C ALA A 148 -24.53 -3.57 -7.51
N TYR A 149 -23.95 -4.27 -8.50
CA TYR A 149 -23.90 -5.74 -8.57
C TYR A 149 -22.51 -6.30 -8.27
N VAL A 150 -21.77 -5.66 -7.32
CA VAL A 150 -20.36 -6.03 -7.04
C VAL A 150 -20.19 -7.53 -6.80
N HIS A 151 -19.21 -8.09 -7.49
CA HIS A 151 -18.85 -9.50 -7.40
C HIS A 151 -17.36 -9.70 -7.75
N LEU A 152 -16.83 -10.84 -7.32
CA LEU A 152 -15.49 -11.29 -7.69
C LEU A 152 -15.53 -11.96 -9.07
N VAL A 153 -14.64 -11.53 -9.95
CA VAL A 153 -14.49 -12.06 -11.31
C VAL A 153 -13.39 -13.12 -11.36
N GLU A 154 -12.24 -12.81 -10.75
CA GLU A 154 -11.08 -13.69 -10.72
C GLU A 154 -10.27 -13.42 -9.43
N ILE A 155 -9.55 -14.43 -8.92
CA ILE A 155 -8.78 -14.33 -7.67
C ILE A 155 -7.41 -15.00 -7.80
N GLY A 156 -6.44 -14.54 -7.02
CA GLY A 156 -5.11 -15.15 -6.94
C GLY A 156 -4.23 -14.94 -8.17
N ILE A 157 -4.62 -14.05 -9.08
CA ILE A 157 -3.84 -13.67 -10.26
C ILE A 157 -3.12 -12.34 -10.04
N PRO A 158 -2.04 -12.04 -10.77
CA PRO A 158 -1.45 -10.70 -10.77
C PRO A 158 -2.47 -9.66 -11.26
N VAL A 159 -2.56 -8.54 -10.54
CA VAL A 159 -3.44 -7.41 -10.90
C VAL A 159 -2.64 -6.12 -11.00
N THR A 160 -3.12 -5.16 -11.78
CA THR A 160 -2.50 -3.83 -11.88
C THR A 160 -3.47 -2.79 -11.34
N VAL A 161 -3.09 -2.15 -10.22
CA VAL A 161 -3.87 -1.09 -9.56
C VAL A 161 -2.99 0.16 -9.48
N GLY A 162 -3.49 1.29 -9.96
CA GLY A 162 -2.73 2.54 -9.99
C GLY A 162 -1.36 2.42 -10.69
N GLY A 163 -1.26 1.59 -11.73
CA GLY A 163 -0.01 1.35 -12.47
C GLY A 163 1.00 0.43 -11.77
N LEU A 164 0.74 -0.04 -10.54
CA LEU A 164 1.54 -1.06 -9.86
C LEU A 164 0.96 -2.45 -10.11
N THR A 165 1.74 -3.32 -10.73
CA THR A 165 1.41 -4.74 -10.83
C THR A 165 1.77 -5.44 -9.53
N VAL A 166 0.80 -6.15 -8.94
CA VAL A 166 0.92 -6.85 -7.65
C VAL A 166 0.51 -8.31 -7.84
N SER A 167 1.30 -9.21 -7.31
CA SER A 167 1.00 -10.64 -7.23
C SER A 167 0.61 -11.03 -5.80
N THR A 168 -0.23 -12.05 -5.66
CA THR A 168 -0.53 -12.61 -4.32
C THR A 168 0.77 -13.04 -3.64
N GLY A 169 0.98 -12.55 -2.42
CA GLY A 169 2.20 -12.80 -1.63
C GLY A 169 3.21 -11.64 -1.64
N ASP A 170 3.10 -10.66 -2.53
CA ASP A 170 3.99 -9.49 -2.54
C ASP A 170 3.87 -8.71 -1.22
N LEU A 171 4.99 -8.18 -0.72
CA LEU A 171 4.99 -7.36 0.49
C LEU A 171 4.69 -5.89 0.13
N LEU A 172 3.64 -5.34 0.72
CA LEU A 172 3.19 -3.97 0.48
C LEU A 172 3.23 -3.14 1.77
N LEU A 173 3.47 -1.84 1.59
CA LEU A 173 3.23 -0.82 2.62
C LEU A 173 2.26 0.21 2.04
N GLY A 174 1.29 0.61 2.86
CA GLY A 174 0.39 1.72 2.55
C GLY A 174 0.32 2.71 3.70
N ASP A 175 0.37 4.01 3.38
CA ASP A 175 0.19 5.10 4.33
C ASP A 175 -0.58 6.27 3.69
N LYS A 176 -0.67 7.39 4.38
CA LYS A 176 -1.36 8.60 3.87
C LYS A 176 -0.86 9.12 2.50
N HIS A 177 0.30 8.68 2.03
CA HIS A 177 0.85 9.08 0.72
C HIS A 177 0.51 8.10 -0.40
N GLY A 178 -0.01 6.89 -0.09
CA GLY A 178 -0.35 5.85 -1.05
C GLY A 178 0.26 4.51 -0.72
N VAL A 179 0.45 3.66 -1.74
CA VAL A 179 0.91 2.28 -1.58
C VAL A 179 2.19 2.04 -2.38
N THR A 180 3.15 1.35 -1.76
CA THR A 180 4.39 0.89 -2.41
C THR A 180 4.64 -0.59 -2.12
N SER A 181 5.26 -1.29 -3.06
CA SER A 181 5.76 -2.64 -2.85
C SER A 181 7.16 -2.62 -2.24
N ILE A 182 7.46 -3.60 -1.39
CA ILE A 182 8.74 -3.76 -0.72
C ILE A 182 9.42 -5.03 -1.24
N PRO A 183 10.58 -4.94 -1.93
CA PRO A 183 11.33 -6.12 -2.36
C PRO A 183 11.83 -6.91 -1.15
N PHE A 184 11.59 -8.23 -1.14
CA PHE A 184 11.92 -9.10 -0.01
C PHE A 184 13.42 -9.11 0.33
N GLU A 185 14.28 -9.08 -0.69
CA GLU A 185 15.74 -9.17 -0.56
C GLU A 185 16.39 -8.02 0.22
N ILE A 186 15.65 -6.92 0.42
CA ILE A 186 16.14 -5.74 1.16
C ILE A 186 15.25 -5.37 2.35
N ALA A 187 14.12 -6.03 2.56
CA ALA A 187 13.10 -5.63 3.53
C ALA A 187 13.64 -5.47 4.96
N ASP A 188 14.55 -6.35 5.38
CA ASP A 188 15.20 -6.32 6.69
C ASP A 188 16.24 -5.18 6.84
N LYS A 189 16.74 -4.64 5.73
CA LYS A 189 17.78 -3.58 5.68
C LYS A 189 17.19 -2.17 5.56
N ILE A 190 15.90 -2.07 5.19
CA ILE A 190 15.23 -0.77 4.99
C ILE A 190 15.29 0.11 6.24
N PRO A 191 15.00 -0.37 7.48
CA PRO A 191 15.03 0.50 8.66
C PRO A 191 16.39 1.16 8.92
N GLU A 192 17.49 0.44 8.68
CA GLU A 192 18.85 0.99 8.80
C GLU A 192 19.14 2.04 7.71
N MET A 193 18.73 1.75 6.47
CA MET A 193 18.89 2.70 5.35
C MET A 193 18.08 3.98 5.60
N VAL A 194 16.83 3.87 6.08
CA VAL A 194 16.00 5.03 6.46
C VAL A 194 16.71 5.88 7.51
N SER A 195 17.28 5.25 8.54
CA SER A 195 18.04 5.97 9.58
C SER A 195 19.26 6.69 9.00
N THR A 196 19.97 6.07 8.06
CA THR A 196 21.14 6.65 7.36
C THR A 196 20.72 7.86 6.53
N ILE A 197 19.63 7.75 5.76
CA ILE A 197 19.11 8.84 4.95
C ILE A 197 18.64 10.00 5.83
N ALA A 198 17.89 9.72 6.89
CA ALA A 198 17.40 10.74 7.82
C ALA A 198 18.57 11.52 8.48
N ALA A 199 19.63 10.82 8.87
CA ALA A 199 20.83 11.47 9.44
C ALA A 199 21.57 12.35 8.41
N PHE A 200 21.56 11.95 7.14
CA PHE A 200 22.11 12.77 6.05
C PHE A 200 21.27 14.03 5.81
N GLU A 201 19.95 13.87 5.65
CA GLU A 201 19.02 14.96 5.35
C GLU A 201 18.91 15.97 6.49
N LYS A 202 19.01 15.50 7.75
CA LYS A 202 19.00 16.33 8.95
C LYS A 202 20.02 17.44 8.89
N LYS A 203 21.22 17.21 8.35
CA LYS A 203 22.28 18.23 8.21
C LYS A 203 21.82 19.41 7.33
N THR A 204 21.16 19.11 6.24
CA THR A 204 20.61 20.14 5.34
C THR A 204 19.46 20.89 6.01
N ILE A 205 18.54 20.16 6.66
CA ILE A 205 17.39 20.74 7.36
C ILE A 205 17.85 21.67 8.48
N GLU A 206 18.76 21.23 9.33
CA GLU A 206 19.30 22.04 10.43
C GLU A 206 20.02 23.29 9.92
N LEU A 207 20.81 23.18 8.84
CA LEU A 207 21.42 24.35 8.21
C LEU A 207 20.36 25.34 7.74
N CYS A 208 19.32 24.88 7.05
CA CYS A 208 18.25 25.75 6.53
C CYS A 208 17.45 26.44 7.64
N GLN A 209 17.34 25.82 8.81
CA GLN A 209 16.63 26.36 9.98
C GLN A 209 17.53 27.22 10.88
N SER A 210 18.85 27.26 10.64
CA SER A 210 19.80 27.95 11.50
C SER A 210 19.91 29.45 11.21
N ALA A 211 20.19 30.24 12.23
CA ALA A 211 20.54 31.67 12.08
C ALA A 211 21.82 31.89 11.24
N SER A 212 22.64 30.86 11.08
CA SER A 212 23.87 30.89 10.28
C SER A 212 23.69 30.45 8.83
N PHE A 213 22.46 30.30 8.36
CA PHE A 213 22.17 29.91 6.97
C PHE A 213 22.84 30.89 5.98
N SER A 214 23.44 30.32 4.93
CA SER A 214 23.87 31.06 3.74
C SER A 214 23.82 30.16 2.53
N LEU A 215 23.68 30.78 1.34
CA LEU A 215 23.68 30.06 0.07
C LEU A 215 24.97 29.25 -0.14
N ASP A 216 26.12 29.80 0.26
CA ASP A 216 27.39 29.13 0.09
C ASP A 216 27.49 27.86 0.96
N LYS A 217 27.03 27.91 2.21
CA LYS A 217 26.95 26.73 3.07
C LYS A 217 26.00 25.68 2.49
N LEU A 218 24.85 26.08 1.94
CA LEU A 218 23.93 25.15 1.30
C LEU A 218 24.57 24.46 0.09
N LYS A 219 25.33 25.21 -0.73
CA LYS A 219 26.07 24.63 -1.86
C LYS A 219 27.13 23.63 -1.40
N GLU A 220 27.82 23.90 -0.29
CA GLU A 220 28.81 22.96 0.27
C GLU A 220 28.16 21.68 0.77
N VAL A 221 27.03 21.75 1.50
CA VAL A 221 26.27 20.57 1.93
C VAL A 221 25.78 19.77 0.71
N GLY A 222 25.33 20.46 -0.35
CA GLY A 222 24.88 19.81 -1.59
C GLY A 222 25.95 19.04 -2.37
N LYS A 223 27.24 19.24 -2.07
CA LYS A 223 28.34 18.46 -2.68
C LYS A 223 28.55 17.10 -2.02
N ILE A 224 27.98 16.87 -0.85
CA ILE A 224 28.08 15.58 -0.15
C ILE A 224 27.25 14.54 -0.92
N PRO A 225 27.84 13.40 -1.34
CA PRO A 225 27.09 12.36 -2.03
C PRO A 225 25.92 11.87 -1.20
N ARG A 226 24.74 11.76 -1.84
CA ARG A 226 23.55 11.20 -1.19
C ARG A 226 23.69 9.69 -1.03
N PRO A 227 23.16 9.09 0.04
CA PRO A 227 23.17 7.65 0.23
C PRO A 227 22.14 6.90 -0.64
N TYR A 228 21.36 7.62 -1.48
CA TYR A 228 20.28 7.07 -2.34
C TYR A 228 20.19 7.77 -3.69
#